data_842f0713fc4e407bb4d1563146453746
#
_entry.id   842f0713fc4e407bb4d1563146453746
#
_cell.length_a   1.000
_cell.length_b   1.000
_cell.length_c   1.000
_cell.angle_alpha   90.00
_cell.angle_beta   90.00
_cell.angle_gamma   90.00
#
_symmetry.space_group_name_H-M   'P 1'
#
loop_
_entity.id
_entity.type
_entity.pdbx_description
1 polymer ?
#
loop_
_entity_poly.entity_id
_entity_poly.type
_entity_poly.pdbx_seq_one_letter_code
_entity_poly.pdbx_strand_id
1 'polypeptide(L)'
;MKAGLAWLFGISTVLFSVWWSAACAAERFPQECIVFTSGEHGYFAYRIPALVVAADGTLLALAEARKHSLSDPGGQGQQIDLVLRRSGDRGRTWSPMQVIEHAGQFCSSANPSVVLDRSNGRLWLFYIRCQPGRGSATARPGTDDVLNLVRYSDDAGKSWSQPIDITRTARDYTDRQWRITVPGPGGAIQTRSGRMLVPCWKREPYRNFVLLSDDHGKSWQRGEVIPSQAGSDEAQLVQRCDGTLWMDCRQQTGEHRLLLESRDDGRSWKALGNGQKVTPVMCAIERFTCRDKGAVHDRIIWSGPRGPGRKTLCIWTLYNDDLHFKNPRQLWEGYAAYSDLAILDDGTVGVLWEKGIDKPYQYIAFSRVDLSWLEPR
;
A
#
# COMPACT_ATOMS: atom_id res chain seq x y z
N MET A 1 -57.30 -29.62 74.38
CA MET A 1 -56.95 -29.83 72.96
C MET A 1 -56.76 -28.44 72.41
N LYS A 2 -55.53 -28.04 72.19
CA LYS A 2 -55.12 -26.68 71.71
C LYS A 2 -54.44 -26.85 70.39
N ALA A 3 -55.00 -26.29 69.33
CA ALA A 3 -54.41 -26.22 68.00
C ALA A 3 -53.45 -25.01 67.94
N GLY A 4 -52.17 -25.21 67.59
CA GLY A 4 -51.20 -24.15 67.40
C GLY A 4 -51.13 -23.78 65.91
N LEU A 5 -51.28 -22.50 65.65
CA LEU A 5 -51.15 -21.89 64.31
C LEU A 5 -49.67 -21.49 64.11
N ALA A 6 -49.02 -22.06 63.07
CA ALA A 6 -47.67 -21.68 62.69
C ALA A 6 -47.73 -20.66 61.55
N TRP A 7 -47.09 -19.49 61.73
CA TRP A 7 -46.92 -18.46 60.70
C TRP A 7 -45.60 -18.71 59.94
N LEU A 8 -45.69 -18.93 58.65
CA LEU A 8 -44.53 -18.96 57.77
C LEU A 8 -44.28 -17.57 57.19
N PHE A 9 -43.16 -16.96 57.60
CA PHE A 9 -42.65 -15.75 56.96
C PHE A 9 -41.86 -16.13 55.73
N GLY A 10 -42.38 -15.80 54.52
CA GLY A 10 -41.65 -15.89 53.27
C GLY A 10 -40.74 -14.68 53.09
N ILE A 11 -39.42 -14.90 53.05
CA ILE A 11 -38.42 -13.89 52.71
C ILE A 11 -38.28 -13.91 51.19
N SER A 12 -38.81 -12.89 50.51
CA SER A 12 -38.54 -12.66 49.07
C SER A 12 -37.20 -11.99 48.89
N THR A 13 -36.21 -12.72 48.41
CA THR A 13 -34.91 -12.17 48.03
C THR A 13 -35.05 -11.57 46.65
N VAL A 14 -35.03 -10.25 46.53
CA VAL A 14 -34.97 -9.51 45.26
C VAL A 14 -33.51 -9.50 44.81
N LEU A 15 -33.15 -10.29 43.82
CA LEU A 15 -31.86 -10.26 43.14
C LEU A 15 -31.80 -9.04 42.22
N PHE A 16 -31.11 -7.99 42.63
CA PHE A 16 -30.71 -6.89 41.76
C PHE A 16 -29.59 -7.38 40.82
N SER A 17 -29.89 -7.66 39.58
CA SER A 17 -28.88 -7.85 38.52
C SER A 17 -28.30 -6.50 38.17
N VAL A 18 -27.09 -6.21 38.66
CA VAL A 18 -26.29 -5.06 38.23
C VAL A 18 -25.74 -5.35 36.84
N TRP A 19 -26.35 -4.78 35.82
CA TRP A 19 -25.78 -4.76 34.48
C TRP A 19 -24.59 -3.79 34.51
N TRP A 20 -23.38 -4.33 34.60
CA TRP A 20 -22.18 -3.58 34.27
C TRP A 20 -22.11 -3.43 32.76
N SER A 21 -22.62 -2.31 32.23
CA SER A 21 -22.24 -1.87 30.90
C SER A 21 -20.74 -1.51 30.95
N ALA A 22 -19.90 -2.40 30.44
CA ALA A 22 -18.52 -2.05 30.15
C ALA A 22 -18.56 -0.92 29.13
N ALA A 23 -18.42 0.31 29.60
CA ALA A 23 -18.18 1.46 28.71
C ALA A 23 -16.90 1.13 27.94
N CYS A 24 -17.05 0.82 26.64
CA CYS A 24 -15.93 0.63 25.75
C CYS A 24 -15.17 1.97 25.76
N ALA A 25 -14.00 1.99 26.38
CA ALA A 25 -13.16 3.19 26.36
C ALA A 25 -12.89 3.55 24.90
N ALA A 26 -13.18 4.81 24.52
CA ALA A 26 -12.94 5.26 23.15
C ALA A 26 -11.48 5.00 22.78
N GLU A 27 -11.27 4.36 21.64
CA GLU A 27 -9.91 4.09 21.16
C GLU A 27 -9.16 5.41 20.96
N ARG A 28 -7.91 5.46 21.43
CA ARG A 28 -7.06 6.63 21.22
C ARG A 28 -6.25 6.44 19.95
N PHE A 29 -6.20 7.47 19.12
CA PHE A 29 -5.42 7.50 17.87
C PHE A 29 -4.27 8.52 17.96
N PRO A 30 -3.13 8.26 17.29
CA PRO A 30 -2.85 7.09 16.45
C PRO A 30 -2.57 5.83 17.27
N GLN A 31 -2.94 4.67 16.74
CA GLN A 31 -2.49 3.37 17.24
C GLN A 31 -1.34 2.88 16.36
N GLU A 32 -0.30 2.32 16.95
CA GLU A 32 0.87 1.84 16.20
C GLU A 32 1.32 0.47 16.69
N CYS A 33 1.76 -0.37 15.76
CA CYS A 33 2.50 -1.59 16.04
C CYS A 33 3.60 -1.83 15.01
N ILE A 34 4.62 -2.60 15.40
CA ILE A 34 5.68 -3.03 14.49
C ILE A 34 5.24 -4.31 13.79
N VAL A 35 5.31 -4.29 12.45
CA VAL A 35 4.95 -5.44 11.61
C VAL A 35 6.17 -6.25 11.24
N PHE A 36 7.28 -5.62 10.86
CA PHE A 36 8.55 -6.29 10.57
C PHE A 36 9.70 -5.55 11.24
N THR A 37 10.64 -6.30 11.81
CA THR A 37 11.87 -5.78 12.44
C THR A 37 13.08 -6.19 11.62
N SER A 38 13.87 -5.22 11.16
CA SER A 38 15.11 -5.48 10.44
C SER A 38 16.12 -6.21 11.33
N GLY A 39 16.79 -7.22 10.76
CA GLY A 39 17.68 -8.14 11.50
C GLY A 39 17.01 -9.42 11.99
N GLU A 40 15.68 -9.54 11.92
CA GLU A 40 14.97 -10.74 12.33
C GLU A 40 14.73 -11.72 11.16
N HIS A 41 14.43 -12.97 11.50
CA HIS A 41 14.11 -14.07 10.56
C HIS A 41 15.18 -14.30 9.48
N GLY A 42 16.44 -13.94 9.73
CA GLY A 42 17.55 -14.13 8.78
C GLY A 42 17.62 -13.10 7.65
N TYR A 43 16.89 -12.01 7.76
CA TYR A 43 16.92 -10.88 6.82
C TYR A 43 17.58 -9.66 7.44
N PHE A 44 18.47 -9.02 6.66
CA PHE A 44 19.15 -7.80 7.08
C PHE A 44 18.18 -6.62 7.28
N ALA A 45 17.20 -6.50 6.38
CA ALA A 45 16.21 -5.42 6.45
C ALA A 45 14.89 -5.77 5.76
N TYR A 46 13.83 -5.07 6.15
CA TYR A 46 12.54 -5.06 5.48
C TYR A 46 12.27 -3.69 4.91
N ARG A 47 11.89 -3.64 3.61
CA ARG A 47 11.65 -2.39 2.90
C ARG A 47 10.43 -2.48 2.00
N ILE A 48 10.06 -1.35 1.39
CA ILE A 48 9.05 -1.25 0.31
C ILE A 48 7.71 -1.85 0.73
N PRO A 49 7.03 -1.19 1.68
CA PRO A 49 5.73 -1.63 2.16
C PRO A 49 4.66 -1.56 1.07
N ALA A 50 3.77 -2.55 1.04
CA ALA A 50 2.50 -2.50 0.32
C ALA A 50 1.38 -3.00 1.24
N LEU A 51 0.25 -2.30 1.26
CA LEU A 51 -0.89 -2.55 2.14
C LEU A 51 -2.17 -2.71 1.31
N VAL A 52 -2.93 -3.75 1.60
CA VAL A 52 -4.24 -3.95 0.98
C VAL A 52 -5.24 -4.54 1.98
N VAL A 53 -6.51 -4.21 1.83
CA VAL A 53 -7.63 -4.84 2.53
C VAL A 53 -8.25 -5.86 1.59
N ALA A 54 -8.30 -7.13 2.02
CA ALA A 54 -9.01 -8.18 1.29
C ALA A 54 -10.53 -8.04 1.44
N ALA A 55 -11.29 -8.78 0.63
CA ALA A 55 -12.75 -8.70 0.60
C ALA A 55 -13.43 -9.09 1.95
N ASP A 56 -12.76 -9.91 2.76
CA ASP A 56 -13.22 -10.30 4.10
C ASP A 56 -12.78 -9.34 5.22
N GLY A 57 -12.15 -8.20 4.88
CA GLY A 57 -11.62 -7.21 5.83
C GLY A 57 -10.22 -7.53 6.36
N THR A 58 -9.61 -8.65 5.97
CA THR A 58 -8.23 -8.99 6.36
C THR A 58 -7.25 -7.98 5.78
N LEU A 59 -6.40 -7.40 6.62
CA LEU A 59 -5.26 -6.59 6.18
C LEU A 59 -4.10 -7.48 5.76
N LEU A 60 -3.48 -7.15 4.64
CA LEU A 60 -2.25 -7.76 4.15
C LEU A 60 -1.15 -6.71 4.11
N ALA A 61 -0.11 -6.92 4.92
CA ALA A 61 1.11 -6.12 4.92
C ALA A 61 2.21 -6.90 4.21
N LEU A 62 2.62 -6.41 3.04
CA LEU A 62 3.68 -6.99 2.22
C LEU A 62 4.96 -6.15 2.36
N ALA A 63 6.11 -6.78 2.20
CA ALA A 63 7.40 -6.11 2.17
C ALA A 63 8.44 -6.90 1.36
N GLU A 64 9.51 -6.20 0.95
CA GLU A 64 10.76 -6.80 0.52
C GLU A 64 11.57 -7.23 1.75
N ALA A 65 11.90 -8.52 1.85
CA ALA A 65 12.80 -9.05 2.86
C ALA A 65 14.22 -9.17 2.26
N ARG A 66 15.06 -8.16 2.53
CA ARG A 66 16.41 -8.00 2.00
C ARG A 66 17.40 -8.80 2.84
N LYS A 67 18.06 -9.80 2.25
CA LYS A 67 18.82 -10.79 3.01
C LYS A 67 20.19 -10.32 3.47
N HIS A 68 20.91 -9.58 2.64
CA HIS A 68 22.33 -9.33 2.88
C HIS A 68 22.67 -7.87 3.18
N SER A 69 21.91 -6.91 2.67
CA SER A 69 22.17 -5.48 2.79
C SER A 69 20.95 -4.64 2.48
N LEU A 70 21.12 -3.30 2.49
CA LEU A 70 20.10 -2.35 2.00
C LEU A 70 20.13 -2.15 0.48
N SER A 71 21.03 -2.83 -0.25
CA SER A 71 21.14 -2.67 -1.71
C SER A 71 19.83 -2.93 -2.42
N ASP A 72 19.59 -2.18 -3.47
CA ASP A 72 18.39 -2.29 -4.28
C ASP A 72 18.29 -3.62 -5.05
N PRO A 73 17.10 -3.96 -5.56
CA PRO A 73 16.86 -5.20 -6.30
C PRO A 73 17.85 -5.39 -7.45
N GLY A 74 18.40 -6.62 -7.55
CA GLY A 74 19.41 -6.98 -8.52
C GLY A 74 20.80 -6.42 -8.23
N GLY A 75 21.04 -5.82 -7.05
CA GLY A 75 22.38 -5.49 -6.58
C GLY A 75 23.26 -6.74 -6.50
N GLN A 76 24.57 -6.58 -6.72
CA GLN A 76 25.49 -7.70 -6.67
C GLN A 76 25.48 -8.36 -5.28
N GLY A 77 25.29 -9.68 -5.23
CA GLY A 77 25.21 -10.45 -3.99
C GLY A 77 23.94 -10.20 -3.16
N GLN A 78 22.98 -9.42 -3.65
CA GLN A 78 21.70 -9.20 -2.96
C GLN A 78 20.71 -10.31 -3.28
N GLN A 79 20.00 -10.75 -2.24
CA GLN A 79 18.81 -11.59 -2.36
C GLN A 79 17.64 -10.90 -1.67
N ILE A 80 16.49 -10.84 -2.36
CA ILE A 80 15.27 -10.25 -1.81
C ILE A 80 14.12 -11.22 -2.04
N ASP A 81 13.44 -11.56 -0.96
CA ASP A 81 12.21 -12.35 -0.98
C ASP A 81 11.01 -11.41 -0.74
N LEU A 82 9.82 -11.78 -1.22
CA LEU A 82 8.59 -11.09 -0.84
C LEU A 82 7.94 -11.79 0.34
N VAL A 83 7.60 -11.02 1.34
CA VAL A 83 7.01 -11.52 2.59
C VAL A 83 5.68 -10.84 2.88
N LEU A 84 4.87 -11.52 3.68
CA LEU A 84 3.52 -11.13 4.05
C LEU A 84 3.27 -11.40 5.52
N ARG A 85 2.58 -10.47 6.19
CA ARG A 85 1.82 -10.72 7.44
C ARG A 85 0.38 -10.30 7.24
N ARG A 86 -0.55 -11.00 7.91
CA ARG A 86 -2.00 -10.74 7.81
C ARG A 86 -2.54 -10.35 9.18
N SER A 87 -3.55 -9.47 9.19
CA SER A 87 -4.28 -9.07 10.38
C SER A 87 -5.78 -9.17 10.14
N GLY A 88 -6.49 -9.89 11.00
CA GLY A 88 -7.95 -9.98 10.99
C GLY A 88 -8.62 -9.04 12.01
N ASP A 89 -7.86 -8.20 12.69
CA ASP A 89 -8.31 -7.33 13.78
C ASP A 89 -7.95 -5.85 13.58
N ARG A 90 -7.92 -5.42 12.31
CA ARG A 90 -7.61 -4.05 11.88
C ARG A 90 -6.22 -3.59 12.28
N GLY A 91 -5.24 -4.50 12.21
CA GLY A 91 -3.83 -4.20 12.44
C GLY A 91 -3.41 -4.17 13.91
N ARG A 92 -4.25 -4.62 14.85
CA ARG A 92 -3.85 -4.75 16.27
C ARG A 92 -2.86 -5.88 16.48
N THR A 93 -3.09 -7.01 15.82
CA THR A 93 -2.18 -8.16 15.82
C THR A 93 -1.92 -8.66 14.40
N TRP A 94 -0.76 -9.29 14.20
CA TRP A 94 -0.31 -9.77 12.91
C TRP A 94 0.10 -11.25 12.98
N SER A 95 -0.23 -11.98 11.94
CA SER A 95 0.14 -13.40 11.80
C SER A 95 1.67 -13.58 11.78
N PRO A 96 2.18 -14.82 11.99
CA PRO A 96 3.55 -15.15 11.62
C PRO A 96 3.85 -14.74 10.18
N MET A 97 5.11 -14.39 9.92
CA MET A 97 5.58 -14.01 8.59
C MET A 97 5.51 -15.21 7.62
N GLN A 98 4.97 -14.98 6.44
CA GLN A 98 4.94 -15.93 5.33
C GLN A 98 5.85 -15.40 4.21
N VAL A 99 6.71 -16.24 3.67
CA VAL A 99 7.44 -15.96 2.42
C VAL A 99 6.52 -16.37 1.28
N ILE A 100 6.09 -15.40 0.47
CA ILE A 100 5.16 -15.61 -0.66
C ILE A 100 5.89 -15.77 -1.99
N GLU A 101 7.11 -15.25 -2.08
CA GLU A 101 7.99 -15.44 -3.22
C GLU A 101 9.45 -15.54 -2.76
N HIS A 102 10.05 -16.68 -3.04
CA HIS A 102 11.48 -16.90 -2.84
C HIS A 102 12.20 -16.79 -4.18
N ALA A 103 12.97 -15.72 -4.34
CA ALA A 103 13.57 -15.39 -5.64
C ALA A 103 14.67 -16.37 -6.10
N GLY A 104 15.20 -17.18 -5.19
CA GLY A 104 16.41 -17.99 -5.40
C GLY A 104 17.69 -17.27 -5.03
N GLN A 105 18.80 -18.00 -5.02
CA GLN A 105 20.07 -17.46 -4.57
C GLN A 105 20.52 -16.25 -5.41
N PHE A 106 20.79 -15.13 -4.73
CA PHE A 106 21.19 -13.86 -5.31
C PHE A 106 20.21 -13.24 -6.32
N CYS A 107 19.02 -13.79 -6.48
CA CYS A 107 17.92 -13.14 -7.19
C CYS A 107 17.15 -12.20 -6.26
N SER A 108 16.40 -11.27 -6.84
CA SER A 108 15.60 -10.33 -6.05
C SER A 108 14.17 -10.28 -6.57
N SER A 109 13.18 -10.61 -5.72
CA SER A 109 11.77 -10.32 -5.96
C SER A 109 11.40 -9.04 -5.24
N ALA A 110 10.82 -8.05 -5.96
CA ALA A 110 10.75 -6.69 -5.45
C ALA A 110 9.55 -5.90 -5.98
N ASN A 111 9.31 -4.74 -5.35
CA ASN A 111 8.26 -3.79 -5.72
C ASN A 111 6.86 -4.43 -5.73
N PRO A 112 6.38 -4.94 -4.58
CA PRO A 112 5.03 -5.51 -4.50
C PRO A 112 3.98 -4.43 -4.76
N SER A 113 3.04 -4.70 -5.67
CA SER A 113 1.86 -3.88 -5.93
C SER A 113 0.64 -4.78 -5.97
N VAL A 114 -0.39 -4.46 -5.18
CA VAL A 114 -1.55 -5.36 -4.98
C VAL A 114 -2.83 -4.64 -5.34
N VAL A 115 -3.72 -5.33 -6.06
CA VAL A 115 -5.08 -4.87 -6.31
C VAL A 115 -6.10 -5.93 -5.91
N LEU A 116 -7.17 -5.51 -5.26
CA LEU A 116 -8.35 -6.33 -4.98
C LEU A 116 -9.33 -6.21 -6.15
N ASP A 117 -9.66 -7.32 -6.78
CA ASP A 117 -10.84 -7.42 -7.65
C ASP A 117 -12.09 -7.57 -6.75
N ARG A 118 -12.81 -6.48 -6.59
CA ARG A 118 -14.02 -6.42 -5.74
C ARG A 118 -15.18 -7.26 -6.26
N SER A 119 -15.15 -7.71 -7.52
CA SER A 119 -16.22 -8.52 -8.10
C SER A 119 -16.22 -9.96 -7.60
N ASN A 120 -15.05 -10.49 -7.28
CA ASN A 120 -14.85 -11.89 -6.91
C ASN A 120 -13.99 -12.10 -5.65
N GLY A 121 -13.42 -11.01 -5.09
CA GLY A 121 -12.59 -11.05 -3.88
C GLY A 121 -11.15 -11.49 -4.12
N ARG A 122 -10.72 -11.69 -5.37
CA ARG A 122 -9.37 -12.08 -5.73
C ARG A 122 -8.38 -10.95 -5.54
N LEU A 123 -7.26 -11.25 -4.90
CA LEU A 123 -6.09 -10.36 -4.83
C LEU A 123 -5.12 -10.69 -5.96
N TRP A 124 -4.65 -9.67 -6.67
CA TRP A 124 -3.63 -9.77 -7.70
C TRP A 124 -2.37 -9.07 -7.21
N LEU A 125 -1.23 -9.80 -7.11
CA LEU A 125 0.07 -9.30 -6.70
C LEU A 125 0.99 -9.20 -7.91
N PHE A 126 1.47 -7.99 -8.21
CA PHE A 126 2.46 -7.69 -9.24
C PHE A 126 3.80 -7.43 -8.58
N TYR A 127 4.86 -7.92 -9.20
CA TYR A 127 6.22 -7.71 -8.73
C TYR A 127 7.23 -7.97 -9.85
N ILE A 128 8.48 -7.59 -9.61
CA ILE A 128 9.59 -7.94 -10.50
C ILE A 128 10.44 -9.04 -9.87
N ARG A 129 11.11 -9.82 -10.72
CA ARG A 129 12.21 -10.71 -10.33
C ARG A 129 13.45 -10.36 -11.12
N CYS A 130 14.50 -9.93 -10.43
CA CYS A 130 15.79 -9.58 -11.00
C CYS A 130 16.74 -10.77 -10.94
N GLN A 131 17.47 -11.02 -12.02
CA GLN A 131 18.61 -11.94 -12.04
C GLN A 131 19.78 -11.35 -11.22
N PRO A 132 20.73 -12.16 -10.74
CA PRO A 132 21.89 -11.70 -10.00
C PRO A 132 22.67 -10.61 -10.75
N GLY A 133 22.91 -9.46 -10.11
CA GLY A 133 23.60 -8.33 -10.70
C GLY A 133 22.80 -7.56 -11.77
N ARG A 134 21.50 -7.80 -11.92
CA ARG A 134 20.62 -7.23 -12.97
C ARG A 134 19.47 -6.44 -12.34
N GLY A 135 19.77 -5.27 -11.86
CA GLY A 135 18.77 -4.32 -11.35
C GLY A 135 18.39 -3.24 -12.35
N SER A 136 17.71 -2.21 -11.86
CA SER A 136 17.19 -1.14 -12.73
C SER A 136 18.26 -0.42 -13.55
N ALA A 137 19.48 -0.30 -13.04
CA ALA A 137 20.60 0.34 -13.73
C ALA A 137 21.41 -0.60 -14.64
N THR A 138 21.35 -1.91 -14.40
CA THR A 138 22.26 -2.90 -15.00
C THR A 138 21.55 -3.92 -15.90
N ALA A 139 20.22 -3.98 -15.86
CA ALA A 139 19.44 -4.81 -16.75
C ALA A 139 19.65 -4.40 -18.22
N ARG A 140 19.78 -5.37 -19.09
CA ARG A 140 20.01 -5.16 -20.53
C ARG A 140 18.67 -5.03 -21.25
N PRO A 141 18.51 -4.05 -22.13
CA PRO A 141 17.31 -3.96 -22.98
C PRO A 141 17.11 -5.23 -23.82
N GLY A 142 15.86 -5.61 -24.04
CA GLY A 142 15.51 -6.75 -24.87
C GLY A 142 15.85 -8.13 -24.29
N THR A 143 16.17 -8.22 -22.97
CA THR A 143 16.49 -9.48 -22.30
C THR A 143 15.51 -9.76 -21.14
N ASP A 144 15.54 -10.97 -20.63
CA ASP A 144 14.78 -11.41 -19.45
C ASP A 144 15.60 -11.27 -18.15
N ASP A 145 16.54 -10.33 -18.11
CA ASP A 145 17.33 -9.99 -16.90
C ASP A 145 16.43 -9.62 -15.72
N VAL A 146 15.27 -9.03 -16.01
CA VAL A 146 14.23 -8.68 -15.02
C VAL A 146 12.89 -9.15 -15.58
N LEU A 147 12.20 -10.00 -14.84
CA LEU A 147 10.86 -10.48 -15.18
C LEU A 147 9.79 -9.64 -14.49
N ASN A 148 8.64 -9.50 -15.15
CA ASN A 148 7.41 -8.98 -14.54
C ASN A 148 6.48 -10.16 -14.26
N LEU A 149 6.19 -10.40 -13.01
CA LEU A 149 5.46 -11.56 -12.53
C LEU A 149 4.17 -11.15 -11.83
N VAL A 150 3.17 -12.01 -11.94
CA VAL A 150 1.87 -11.85 -11.29
C VAL A 150 1.52 -13.12 -10.55
N ARG A 151 0.99 -12.98 -9.33
CA ARG A 151 0.33 -14.06 -8.58
C ARG A 151 -1.08 -13.62 -8.20
N TYR A 152 -1.95 -14.55 -7.91
CA TYR A 152 -3.25 -14.25 -7.31
C TYR A 152 -3.51 -15.10 -6.07
N SER A 153 -4.40 -14.59 -5.21
CA SER A 153 -4.91 -15.28 -4.03
C SER A 153 -6.44 -15.14 -3.99
N ASP A 154 -7.12 -16.28 -3.75
CA ASP A 154 -8.58 -16.36 -3.59
C ASP A 154 -9.02 -16.53 -2.13
N ASP A 155 -8.07 -16.50 -1.19
CA ASP A 155 -8.25 -16.83 0.22
C ASP A 155 -7.67 -15.79 1.18
N ALA A 156 -7.72 -14.51 0.79
CA ALA A 156 -7.18 -13.37 1.55
C ALA A 156 -5.69 -13.54 1.90
N GLY A 157 -4.90 -14.00 0.93
CA GLY A 157 -3.44 -14.11 1.05
C GLY A 157 -2.95 -15.30 1.87
N LYS A 158 -3.80 -16.28 2.20
CA LYS A 158 -3.35 -17.52 2.87
C LYS A 158 -2.51 -18.38 1.94
N SER A 159 -2.92 -18.45 0.67
CA SER A 159 -2.18 -19.14 -0.38
C SER A 159 -2.12 -18.27 -1.66
N TRP A 160 -1.12 -18.53 -2.49
CA TRP A 160 -0.88 -17.80 -3.72
C TRP A 160 -0.67 -18.76 -4.89
N SER A 161 -1.16 -18.39 -6.07
CA SER A 161 -0.94 -19.15 -7.30
C SER A 161 0.56 -19.29 -7.62
N GLN A 162 0.91 -20.17 -8.55
CA GLN A 162 2.22 -20.10 -9.19
C GLN A 162 2.39 -18.75 -9.90
N PRO A 163 3.64 -18.25 -10.02
CA PRO A 163 3.89 -17.00 -10.74
C PRO A 163 3.53 -17.13 -12.21
N ILE A 164 2.86 -16.11 -12.73
CA ILE A 164 2.50 -15.95 -14.13
C ILE A 164 3.44 -14.90 -14.71
N ASP A 165 4.18 -15.25 -15.77
CA ASP A 165 5.08 -14.31 -16.45
C ASP A 165 4.30 -13.44 -17.44
N ILE A 166 4.29 -12.14 -17.19
CA ILE A 166 3.68 -11.13 -18.07
C ILE A 166 4.74 -10.18 -18.65
N THR A 167 6.01 -10.56 -18.63
CA THR A 167 7.12 -9.68 -19.05
C THR A 167 6.94 -9.16 -20.48
N ARG A 168 6.48 -10.01 -21.39
CA ARG A 168 6.22 -9.62 -22.79
C ARG A 168 5.06 -8.64 -22.95
N THR A 169 4.07 -8.71 -22.07
CA THR A 169 2.98 -7.74 -21.99
C THR A 169 3.44 -6.42 -21.39
N ALA A 170 4.20 -6.51 -20.30
CA ALA A 170 4.60 -5.34 -19.51
C ALA A 170 5.70 -4.51 -20.15
N ARG A 171 6.46 -5.06 -21.13
CA ARG A 171 7.62 -4.41 -21.75
C ARG A 171 7.55 -4.44 -23.26
N ASP A 172 8.00 -3.36 -23.90
CA ASP A 172 8.23 -3.34 -25.33
C ASP A 172 9.65 -3.81 -25.65
N TYR A 173 9.79 -4.98 -26.22
CA TYR A 173 11.08 -5.55 -26.62
C TYR A 173 11.65 -4.95 -27.89
N THR A 174 10.85 -4.18 -28.64
CA THR A 174 11.30 -3.44 -29.83
C THR A 174 11.97 -2.12 -29.46
N ASP A 175 11.62 -1.55 -28.29
CA ASP A 175 12.29 -0.36 -27.74
C ASP A 175 13.64 -0.75 -27.14
N ARG A 176 14.70 -0.51 -27.88
CA ARG A 176 16.08 -0.83 -27.48
C ARG A 176 16.60 -0.03 -26.25
N GLN A 177 15.85 0.96 -25.80
CA GLN A 177 16.17 1.73 -24.59
C GLN A 177 15.39 1.22 -23.37
N TRP A 178 14.37 0.39 -23.55
CA TRP A 178 13.53 -0.10 -22.46
C TRP A 178 14.24 -1.18 -21.62
N ARG A 179 14.89 -0.78 -20.54
CA ARG A 179 15.64 -1.71 -19.68
C ARG A 179 14.74 -2.58 -18.84
N ILE A 180 13.78 -1.96 -18.13
CA ILE A 180 12.91 -2.63 -17.18
C ILE A 180 11.52 -2.02 -17.21
N THR A 181 10.57 -2.80 -16.72
CA THR A 181 9.27 -2.33 -16.23
C THR A 181 9.17 -2.69 -14.76
N VAL A 182 8.69 -1.76 -13.93
CA VAL A 182 8.51 -1.98 -12.49
C VAL A 182 7.13 -1.49 -12.06
N PRO A 183 6.33 -2.32 -11.36
CA PRO A 183 5.05 -1.90 -10.80
C PRO A 183 5.23 -1.04 -9.55
N GLY A 184 4.28 -0.20 -9.23
CA GLY A 184 4.10 0.58 -8.02
C GLY A 184 5.37 1.21 -7.43
N PRO A 185 5.76 0.82 -6.17
CA PRO A 185 5.14 -0.17 -5.29
C PRO A 185 3.82 0.31 -4.67
N GLY A 186 2.97 -0.64 -4.22
CA GLY A 186 1.64 -0.33 -3.71
C GLY A 186 0.72 0.28 -4.77
N GLY A 187 -0.35 0.93 -4.36
CA GLY A 187 -1.17 1.85 -5.14
C GLY A 187 -1.82 1.37 -6.42
N ALA A 188 -2.01 0.06 -6.62
CA ALA A 188 -2.84 -0.46 -7.68
C ALA A 188 -4.32 -0.37 -7.28
N ILE A 189 -5.21 -0.07 -8.23
CA ILE A 189 -6.62 0.16 -7.96
C ILE A 189 -7.54 -0.61 -8.91
N GLN A 190 -8.77 -0.87 -8.45
CA GLN A 190 -9.89 -1.17 -9.33
C GLN A 190 -10.79 0.06 -9.40
N THR A 191 -11.07 0.55 -10.59
CA THR A 191 -11.94 1.70 -10.82
C THR A 191 -13.41 1.37 -10.58
N ARG A 192 -14.29 2.36 -10.60
CA ARG A 192 -15.74 2.16 -10.49
C ARG A 192 -16.34 1.39 -11.67
N SER A 193 -15.70 1.45 -12.84
CA SER A 193 -16.09 0.66 -14.01
C SER A 193 -15.77 -0.83 -13.89
N GLY A 194 -14.94 -1.21 -12.90
CA GLY A 194 -14.43 -2.58 -12.72
C GLY A 194 -13.05 -2.81 -13.33
N ARG A 195 -12.52 -1.86 -14.13
CA ARG A 195 -11.16 -1.94 -14.66
C ARG A 195 -10.13 -1.96 -13.55
N MET A 196 -9.17 -2.87 -13.62
CA MET A 196 -8.00 -2.88 -12.74
C MET A 196 -6.85 -2.13 -13.40
N LEU A 197 -6.17 -1.29 -12.62
CA LEU A 197 -5.04 -0.48 -13.06
C LEU A 197 -3.87 -0.65 -12.10
N VAL A 198 -2.70 -0.94 -12.64
CA VAL A 198 -1.43 -1.05 -11.91
C VAL A 198 -0.50 0.03 -12.42
N PRO A 199 -0.10 1.00 -11.58
CA PRO A 199 0.87 2.01 -11.99
C PRO A 199 2.21 1.33 -12.23
N CYS A 200 2.86 1.69 -13.32
CA CYS A 200 4.16 1.16 -13.70
C CYS A 200 5.08 2.27 -14.16
N TRP A 201 6.37 1.99 -14.10
CA TRP A 201 7.38 2.86 -14.68
C TRP A 201 8.41 2.06 -15.48
N LYS A 202 8.97 2.70 -16.47
CA LYS A 202 10.08 2.16 -17.26
C LYS A 202 11.35 2.99 -17.04
N ARG A 203 12.48 2.39 -17.32
CA ARG A 203 13.79 3.04 -17.46
C ARG A 203 14.35 2.65 -18.82
N GLU A 204 14.95 3.40 -19.47
CA GLU A 204 15.34 4.65 -20.00
C GLU A 204 14.50 5.05 -21.20
N PRO A 205 14.04 6.27 -21.23
CA PRO A 205 14.02 7.24 -20.15
C PRO A 205 13.01 6.84 -19.05
N TYR A 206 13.14 7.42 -17.85
CA TYR A 206 12.12 7.24 -16.81
C TYR A 206 10.78 7.81 -17.27
N ARG A 207 9.76 6.96 -17.30
CA ARG A 207 8.39 7.29 -17.71
C ARG A 207 7.40 6.39 -17.00
N ASN A 208 6.22 6.92 -16.73
CA ASN A 208 5.11 6.15 -16.18
C ASN A 208 4.17 5.65 -17.28
N PHE A 209 3.45 4.61 -16.95
CA PHE A 209 2.33 4.04 -17.70
C PHE A 209 1.51 3.15 -16.77
N VAL A 210 0.46 2.53 -17.24
CA VAL A 210 -0.32 1.57 -16.46
C VAL A 210 -0.35 0.21 -17.16
N LEU A 211 -0.40 -0.86 -16.37
CA LEU A 211 -0.96 -2.14 -16.82
C LEU A 211 -2.44 -2.13 -16.47
N LEU A 212 -3.28 -2.64 -17.33
CA LEU A 212 -4.72 -2.64 -17.15
C LEU A 212 -5.34 -4.00 -17.50
N SER A 213 -6.48 -4.31 -16.85
CA SER A 213 -7.32 -5.45 -17.17
C SER A 213 -8.78 -5.05 -17.13
N ASP A 214 -9.53 -5.42 -18.17
CA ASP A 214 -10.99 -5.23 -18.29
C ASP A 214 -11.76 -6.54 -18.07
N ASP A 215 -11.07 -7.65 -17.79
CA ASP A 215 -11.62 -9.00 -17.73
C ASP A 215 -11.30 -9.75 -16.42
N HIS A 216 -11.17 -8.98 -15.33
CA HIS A 216 -10.90 -9.52 -13.99
C HIS A 216 -9.54 -10.24 -13.88
N GLY A 217 -8.53 -9.73 -14.59
CA GLY A 217 -7.16 -10.25 -14.55
C GLY A 217 -6.90 -11.49 -15.40
N LYS A 218 -7.86 -11.92 -16.24
CA LYS A 218 -7.64 -13.03 -17.18
C LYS A 218 -6.62 -12.63 -18.26
N SER A 219 -6.64 -11.37 -18.66
CA SER A 219 -5.61 -10.77 -19.51
C SER A 219 -5.20 -9.40 -18.99
N TRP A 220 -3.96 -9.03 -19.31
CA TRP A 220 -3.38 -7.73 -18.98
C TRP A 220 -2.90 -7.05 -20.24
N GLN A 221 -3.01 -5.74 -20.29
CA GLN A 221 -2.57 -4.92 -21.40
C GLN A 221 -1.69 -3.79 -20.85
N ARG A 222 -0.72 -3.38 -21.67
CA ARG A 222 0.08 -2.20 -21.38
C ARG A 222 -0.60 -0.97 -21.98
N GLY A 223 -0.85 0.04 -21.16
CA GLY A 223 -1.24 1.36 -21.62
C GLY A 223 -0.10 2.09 -22.33
N GLU A 224 -0.40 3.22 -22.92
CA GLU A 224 0.61 4.07 -23.54
C GLU A 224 1.58 4.62 -22.50
N VAL A 225 2.85 4.75 -22.92
CA VAL A 225 3.87 5.43 -22.11
C VAL A 225 3.54 6.92 -22.07
N ILE A 226 3.37 7.46 -20.85
CA ILE A 226 2.93 8.84 -20.66
C ILE A 226 4.07 9.78 -21.03
N PRO A 227 3.89 10.68 -22.01
CA PRO A 227 4.89 11.65 -22.38
C PRO A 227 5.03 12.69 -21.25
N SER A 228 6.13 12.62 -20.54
CA SER A 228 6.47 13.53 -19.46
C SER A 228 7.91 14.00 -19.64
N GLN A 229 8.17 15.29 -19.45
CA GLN A 229 9.53 15.83 -19.47
C GLN A 229 10.29 15.51 -18.20
N ALA A 230 9.60 15.32 -17.07
CA ALA A 230 10.20 14.95 -15.80
C ALA A 230 10.55 13.44 -15.82
N GLY A 231 11.74 13.10 -15.32
CA GLY A 231 12.11 11.71 -15.06
C GLY A 231 11.31 11.21 -13.85
N SER A 232 10.19 10.51 -14.09
CA SER A 232 9.31 9.99 -13.04
C SER A 232 9.29 8.48 -13.01
N ASP A 233 9.24 7.90 -11.82
CA ASP A 233 9.27 6.45 -11.60
C ASP A 233 8.12 5.99 -10.68
N GLU A 234 8.39 5.57 -9.46
CA GLU A 234 7.44 4.99 -8.51
C GLU A 234 6.18 5.84 -8.35
N ALA A 235 5.03 5.21 -8.50
CA ALA A 235 3.76 5.92 -8.53
C ALA A 235 2.63 5.15 -7.86
N GLN A 236 1.62 5.87 -7.41
CA GLN A 236 0.35 5.32 -6.96
C GLN A 236 -0.82 5.98 -7.68
N LEU A 237 -1.93 5.26 -7.75
CA LEU A 237 -3.17 5.69 -8.39
C LEU A 237 -4.25 5.96 -7.35
N VAL A 238 -5.08 6.95 -7.63
CA VAL A 238 -6.34 7.15 -6.92
C VAL A 238 -7.46 7.52 -7.90
N GLN A 239 -8.65 6.95 -7.70
CA GLN A 239 -9.83 7.41 -8.41
C GLN A 239 -10.57 8.43 -7.56
N ARG A 240 -10.74 9.64 -8.07
CA ARG A 240 -11.49 10.73 -7.45
C ARG A 240 -12.99 10.42 -7.41
N CYS A 241 -13.73 11.19 -6.61
CA CYS A 241 -15.18 11.00 -6.48
C CYS A 241 -15.95 11.33 -7.76
N ASP A 242 -15.42 12.21 -8.62
CA ASP A 242 -15.98 12.49 -9.95
C ASP A 242 -15.66 11.44 -11.02
N GLY A 243 -14.90 10.40 -10.65
CA GLY A 243 -14.51 9.30 -11.55
C GLY A 243 -13.17 9.51 -12.24
N THR A 244 -12.61 10.72 -12.22
CA THR A 244 -11.27 10.96 -12.80
C THR A 244 -10.19 10.22 -12.00
N LEU A 245 -9.05 9.96 -12.63
CA LEU A 245 -7.93 9.28 -12.01
C LEU A 245 -6.77 10.27 -11.84
N TRP A 246 -6.10 10.18 -10.71
CA TRP A 246 -4.80 10.78 -10.50
C TRP A 246 -3.73 9.70 -10.33
N MET A 247 -2.55 9.98 -10.88
CA MET A 247 -1.33 9.23 -10.62
C MET A 247 -0.33 10.17 -9.96
N ASP A 248 0.07 9.85 -8.74
CA ASP A 248 1.07 10.59 -7.96
C ASP A 248 2.42 9.91 -8.15
N CYS A 249 3.34 10.57 -8.88
CA CYS A 249 4.60 9.99 -9.30
C CYS A 249 5.77 10.62 -8.55
N ARG A 250 6.70 9.79 -8.10
CA ARG A 250 8.01 10.23 -7.64
C ARG A 250 8.79 10.79 -8.83
N GLN A 251 9.42 11.94 -8.65
CA GLN A 251 10.42 12.44 -9.59
C GLN A 251 11.82 12.02 -9.13
N GLN A 252 12.70 11.68 -10.07
CA GLN A 252 14.08 11.27 -9.79
C GLN A 252 14.90 12.42 -9.20
N THR A 253 14.58 13.63 -9.61
CA THR A 253 15.24 14.86 -9.18
C THR A 253 14.20 15.91 -8.81
N GLY A 254 14.63 16.93 -8.08
CA GLY A 254 13.75 18.00 -7.65
C GLY A 254 13.13 17.76 -6.28
N GLU A 255 12.15 18.56 -5.94
CA GLU A 255 11.55 18.63 -4.60
C GLU A 255 10.04 18.43 -4.59
N HIS A 256 9.45 17.98 -5.70
CA HIS A 256 8.00 17.82 -5.82
C HIS A 256 7.65 16.48 -6.47
N ARG A 257 6.47 15.98 -6.16
CA ARG A 257 5.81 14.91 -6.90
C ARG A 257 5.36 15.44 -8.26
N LEU A 258 5.17 14.54 -9.23
CA LEU A 258 4.49 14.85 -10.49
C LEU A 258 3.08 14.28 -10.41
N LEU A 259 2.06 15.11 -10.66
CA LEU A 259 0.69 14.65 -10.77
C LEU A 259 0.27 14.51 -12.23
N LEU A 260 -0.30 13.37 -12.55
CA LEU A 260 -0.90 13.06 -13.85
C LEU A 260 -2.39 12.81 -13.65
N GLU A 261 -3.21 13.18 -14.63
CA GLU A 261 -4.66 12.99 -14.63
C GLU A 261 -5.11 12.19 -15.86
N SER A 262 -6.07 11.28 -15.64
CA SER A 262 -6.83 10.62 -16.69
C SER A 262 -8.33 10.87 -16.50
N ARG A 263 -9.04 11.16 -17.59
CA ARG A 263 -10.49 11.38 -17.64
C ARG A 263 -11.24 10.31 -18.44
N ASP A 264 -10.53 9.30 -18.89
CA ASP A 264 -11.02 8.23 -19.77
C ASP A 264 -10.71 6.84 -19.19
N ASP A 265 -10.76 6.75 -17.84
CA ASP A 265 -10.56 5.51 -17.10
C ASP A 265 -9.18 4.88 -17.33
N GLY A 266 -8.14 5.73 -17.38
CA GLY A 266 -6.74 5.32 -17.45
C GLY A 266 -6.23 5.02 -18.87
N ARG A 267 -6.99 5.32 -19.93
CA ARG A 267 -6.54 5.11 -21.32
C ARG A 267 -5.51 6.14 -21.74
N SER A 268 -5.76 7.40 -21.42
CA SER A 268 -4.82 8.49 -21.69
C SER A 268 -4.54 9.33 -20.45
N TRP A 269 -3.40 9.98 -20.44
CA TRP A 269 -2.93 10.74 -19.27
C TRP A 269 -2.33 12.07 -19.69
N LYS A 270 -2.55 13.10 -18.88
CA LYS A 270 -1.90 14.41 -19.01
C LYS A 270 -1.27 14.86 -17.71
N ALA A 271 -0.18 15.60 -17.78
CA ALA A 271 0.43 16.22 -16.62
C ALA A 271 -0.45 17.37 -16.09
N LEU A 272 -0.74 17.33 -14.78
CA LEU A 272 -1.36 18.45 -14.07
C LEU A 272 -0.32 19.44 -13.56
N GLY A 273 0.91 18.97 -13.30
CA GLY A 273 2.00 19.76 -12.75
C GLY A 273 2.59 19.18 -11.47
N ASN A 274 3.18 20.05 -10.67
CA ASN A 274 3.80 19.66 -9.42
C ASN A 274 2.74 19.32 -8.36
N GLY A 275 2.91 18.15 -7.72
CA GLY A 275 2.19 17.76 -6.52
C GLY A 275 2.89 18.21 -5.24
N GLN A 276 2.77 17.40 -4.18
CA GLN A 276 3.36 17.69 -2.86
C GLN A 276 4.86 17.90 -2.94
N LYS A 277 5.36 18.91 -2.21
CA LYS A 277 6.80 19.10 -2.01
C LYS A 277 7.33 18.02 -1.08
N VAL A 278 8.29 17.24 -1.57
CA VAL A 278 8.89 16.11 -0.84
C VAL A 278 10.20 15.70 -1.49
N THR A 279 11.16 15.20 -0.68
CA THR A 279 12.37 14.56 -1.22
C THR A 279 12.00 13.36 -2.09
N PRO A 280 12.79 13.01 -3.13
CA PRO A 280 12.55 11.82 -3.95
C PRO A 280 12.38 10.54 -3.13
N VAL A 281 11.14 10.10 -2.98
CA VAL A 281 10.72 8.93 -2.20
C VAL A 281 9.34 8.48 -2.66
N MET A 282 9.01 7.19 -2.50
CA MET A 282 7.65 6.72 -2.71
C MET A 282 6.74 7.26 -1.62
N CYS A 283 5.58 7.76 -2.01
CA CYS A 283 4.53 8.27 -1.13
C CYS A 283 3.21 7.61 -1.51
N ALA A 284 2.25 7.60 -0.61
CA ALA A 284 0.97 6.97 -0.86
C ALA A 284 -0.17 7.97 -0.99
N ILE A 285 -1.14 7.62 -1.83
CA ILE A 285 -2.37 8.37 -2.05
C ILE A 285 -3.56 7.42 -2.08
N GLU A 286 -4.63 7.72 -1.32
CA GLU A 286 -5.81 6.87 -1.24
C GLU A 286 -7.07 7.70 -1.09
N ARG A 287 -8.18 7.26 -1.71
CA ARG A 287 -9.50 7.90 -1.56
C ARG A 287 -10.12 7.51 -0.22
N PHE A 288 -10.39 8.50 0.61
CA PHE A 288 -10.95 8.26 1.93
C PHE A 288 -12.48 8.31 1.94
N THR A 289 -13.08 9.45 1.57
CA THR A 289 -14.54 9.62 1.60
C THR A 289 -15.06 10.28 0.33
N CYS A 290 -16.34 10.01 0.01
CA CYS A 290 -17.03 10.66 -1.10
C CYS A 290 -18.42 11.13 -0.67
N ARG A 291 -18.85 12.33 -1.11
CA ARG A 291 -20.18 12.90 -0.85
C ARG A 291 -21.30 12.07 -1.47
N ASP A 292 -21.07 11.48 -2.63
CA ASP A 292 -22.00 10.57 -3.29
C ASP A 292 -22.26 9.28 -2.50
N LYS A 293 -21.45 9.02 -1.46
CA LYS A 293 -21.60 7.93 -0.48
C LYS A 293 -22.01 8.41 0.91
N GLY A 294 -22.54 9.64 1.01
CA GLY A 294 -23.09 10.19 2.25
C GLY A 294 -22.07 10.92 3.14
N ALA A 295 -20.84 11.09 2.71
CA ALA A 295 -19.86 11.89 3.47
C ALA A 295 -20.11 13.39 3.32
N VAL A 296 -19.70 14.19 4.32
CA VAL A 296 -19.78 15.66 4.27
C VAL A 296 -18.83 16.23 3.21
N HIS A 297 -17.66 15.63 3.06
CA HIS A 297 -16.63 16.05 2.11
C HIS A 297 -16.09 14.88 1.30
N ASP A 298 -15.69 15.17 0.06
CA ASP A 298 -14.81 14.31 -0.70
C ASP A 298 -13.40 14.48 -0.11
N ARG A 299 -12.75 13.36 0.25
CA ARG A 299 -11.41 13.39 0.85
C ARG A 299 -10.50 12.39 0.17
N ILE A 300 -9.29 12.84 -0.11
CA ILE A 300 -8.15 12.00 -0.45
C ILE A 300 -7.13 12.14 0.67
N ILE A 301 -6.55 11.03 1.09
CA ILE A 301 -5.45 10.97 2.06
C ILE A 301 -4.16 10.76 1.31
N TRP A 302 -3.13 11.51 1.69
CA TRP A 302 -1.79 11.37 1.16
C TRP A 302 -0.79 11.24 2.32
N SER A 303 0.20 10.34 2.20
CA SER A 303 1.23 10.17 3.22
C SER A 303 2.62 10.19 2.63
N GLY A 304 3.56 10.80 3.36
CA GLY A 304 4.96 10.86 2.98
C GLY A 304 5.81 11.65 3.98
N PRO A 305 7.14 11.62 3.87
CA PRO A 305 8.02 12.36 4.74
C PRO A 305 8.00 13.86 4.38
N ARG A 306 7.72 14.70 5.37
CA ARG A 306 7.79 16.17 5.20
C ARG A 306 9.23 16.67 5.03
N GLY A 307 10.19 15.91 5.54
CA GLY A 307 11.61 16.28 5.47
C GLY A 307 12.13 17.03 6.70
N PRO A 308 13.39 17.48 6.66
CA PRO A 308 14.31 17.34 5.51
C PRO A 308 14.75 15.89 5.27
N GLY A 309 14.87 15.52 4.00
CA GLY A 309 15.17 14.16 3.60
C GLY A 309 14.08 13.17 3.96
N ARG A 310 14.45 11.92 4.26
CA ARG A 310 13.52 10.84 4.62
C ARG A 310 13.26 10.84 6.13
N LYS A 311 12.58 11.91 6.61
CA LYS A 311 12.21 12.12 8.01
C LYS A 311 10.85 12.79 8.11
N THR A 312 10.24 12.66 9.27
CA THR A 312 8.98 13.32 9.65
C THR A 312 7.82 12.87 8.78
N LEU A 313 7.35 11.64 9.04
CA LEU A 313 6.15 11.13 8.35
C LEU A 313 4.94 11.99 8.72
N CYS A 314 4.28 12.47 7.69
CA CYS A 314 3.04 13.23 7.82
C CYS A 314 1.93 12.62 6.95
N ILE A 315 0.70 12.94 7.33
CA ILE A 315 -0.51 12.62 6.58
C ILE A 315 -1.21 13.93 6.25
N TRP A 316 -1.59 14.09 4.99
CA TRP A 316 -2.38 15.23 4.48
C TRP A 316 -3.77 14.76 4.10
N THR A 317 -4.75 15.59 4.37
CA THR A 317 -6.12 15.41 3.88
C THR A 317 -6.38 16.47 2.80
N LEU A 318 -6.70 16.02 1.58
CA LEU A 318 -7.12 16.88 0.49
C LEU A 318 -8.65 16.86 0.41
N TYR A 319 -9.26 18.02 0.30
CA TYR A 319 -10.71 18.20 0.30
C TYR A 319 -11.24 18.55 -1.08
N ASN A 320 -12.35 17.95 -1.46
CA ASN A 320 -13.09 18.28 -2.67
C ASN A 320 -12.20 18.33 -3.91
N ASP A 321 -11.22 17.41 -3.95
CA ASP A 321 -10.26 17.31 -5.04
C ASP A 321 -9.37 18.55 -5.24
N ASP A 322 -9.19 19.35 -4.20
CA ASP A 322 -8.24 20.47 -4.18
C ASP A 322 -6.81 19.91 -4.13
N LEU A 323 -5.97 20.34 -5.07
CA LEU A 323 -4.54 19.95 -5.13
C LEU A 323 -3.67 20.59 -4.04
N HIS A 324 -4.27 21.31 -3.09
CA HIS A 324 -3.53 21.99 -2.05
C HIS A 324 -3.30 21.10 -0.84
N PHE A 325 -2.06 20.69 -0.68
CA PHE A 325 -1.56 19.94 0.48
C PHE A 325 -1.33 20.87 1.67
N LYS A 326 -2.36 21.11 2.47
CA LYS A 326 -2.31 22.01 3.64
C LYS A 326 -2.43 21.21 4.94
N ASN A 327 -1.93 21.79 6.03
CA ASN A 327 -2.14 21.32 7.40
C ASN A 327 -1.85 19.82 7.62
N PRO A 328 -0.60 19.35 7.36
CA PRO A 328 -0.28 17.96 7.59
C PRO A 328 -0.38 17.58 9.07
N ARG A 329 -0.85 16.37 9.33
CA ARG A 329 -0.77 15.74 10.65
C ARG A 329 0.52 14.94 10.74
N GLN A 330 1.38 15.29 11.68
CA GLN A 330 2.63 14.56 11.91
C GLN A 330 2.34 13.26 12.64
N LEU A 331 2.68 12.14 12.00
CA LEU A 331 2.57 10.81 12.59
C LEU A 331 3.84 10.39 13.32
N TRP A 332 5.01 10.76 12.78
CA TRP A 332 6.32 10.42 13.32
C TRP A 332 7.35 11.50 13.02
N GLU A 333 8.25 11.80 13.97
CA GLU A 333 9.28 12.85 13.78
C GLU A 333 10.60 12.30 13.22
N GLY A 334 10.95 11.04 13.56
CA GLY A 334 12.24 10.42 13.21
C GLY A 334 12.37 10.02 11.74
N TYR A 335 13.27 9.08 11.48
CA TYR A 335 13.44 8.52 10.12
C TYR A 335 12.16 7.88 9.64
N ALA A 336 11.73 8.28 8.45
CA ALA A 336 10.57 7.74 7.75
C ALA A 336 10.79 7.85 6.26
N ALA A 337 10.35 6.83 5.49
CA ALA A 337 10.54 6.84 4.05
C ALA A 337 9.27 6.40 3.32
N TYR A 338 9.27 5.22 2.73
CA TYR A 338 8.12 4.71 1.97
C TYR A 338 6.92 4.46 2.87
N SER A 339 5.75 4.72 2.35
CA SER A 339 4.47 4.39 3.01
C SER A 339 3.45 3.90 1.99
N ASP A 340 2.48 3.12 2.47
CA ASP A 340 1.28 2.73 1.74
C ASP A 340 0.04 2.89 2.62
N LEU A 341 -1.12 3.12 2.01
CA LEU A 341 -2.37 3.47 2.67
C LEU A 341 -3.48 2.47 2.35
N ALA A 342 -4.36 2.24 3.29
CA ALA A 342 -5.61 1.52 3.04
C ALA A 342 -6.73 2.06 3.93
N ILE A 343 -7.95 2.07 3.42
CA ILE A 343 -9.14 2.43 4.20
C ILE A 343 -9.75 1.14 4.75
N LEU A 344 -9.91 1.10 6.07
CA LEU A 344 -10.44 -0.04 6.79
C LEU A 344 -11.97 -0.05 6.80
N ASP A 345 -12.57 -1.18 7.13
CA ASP A 345 -14.03 -1.41 7.16
C ASP A 345 -14.77 -0.54 8.19
N ASP A 346 -14.07 -0.10 9.25
CA ASP A 346 -14.59 0.82 10.26
C ASP A 346 -14.39 2.30 9.92
N GLY A 347 -13.92 2.61 8.71
CA GLY A 347 -13.66 3.97 8.26
C GLY A 347 -12.38 4.61 8.82
N THR A 348 -11.51 3.84 9.47
CA THR A 348 -10.18 4.32 9.85
C THR A 348 -9.19 4.16 8.71
N VAL A 349 -8.07 4.87 8.76
CA VAL A 349 -6.99 4.83 7.79
C VAL A 349 -5.82 4.03 8.36
N GLY A 350 -5.45 2.95 7.67
CA GLY A 350 -4.23 2.20 7.92
C GLY A 350 -3.08 2.79 7.12
N VAL A 351 -1.93 2.91 7.76
CA VAL A 351 -0.67 3.41 7.18
C VAL A 351 0.41 2.38 7.45
N LEU A 352 0.93 1.74 6.42
CA LEU A 352 2.10 0.85 6.52
C LEU A 352 3.33 1.62 6.04
N TRP A 353 4.38 1.71 6.86
CA TRP A 353 5.47 2.64 6.57
C TRP A 353 6.82 2.21 7.12
N GLU A 354 7.89 2.67 6.46
CA GLU A 354 9.26 2.47 6.89
C GLU A 354 9.60 3.41 8.04
N LYS A 355 9.98 2.84 9.18
CA LYS A 355 10.29 3.55 10.42
C LYS A 355 11.73 3.35 10.85
N GLY A 356 12.33 4.44 11.35
CA GLY A 356 13.61 4.37 12.05
C GLY A 356 13.60 5.25 13.30
N ILE A 357 14.23 4.75 14.35
CA ILE A 357 14.48 5.49 15.61
C ILE A 357 15.92 5.98 15.58
N ASP A 358 16.88 5.08 15.71
CA ASP A 358 18.32 5.39 15.75
C ASP A 358 18.96 5.43 14.37
N LYS A 359 18.42 4.65 13.44
CA LYS A 359 18.91 4.55 12.05
C LYS A 359 17.75 4.36 11.08
N PRO A 360 17.89 4.69 9.79
CA PRO A 360 16.85 4.43 8.78
C PRO A 360 16.50 2.94 8.68
N TYR A 361 15.24 2.65 8.34
CA TYR A 361 14.76 1.32 7.97
C TYR A 361 14.91 0.24 9.06
N GLN A 362 14.75 0.63 10.34
CA GLN A 362 14.76 -0.35 11.44
C GLN A 362 13.51 -1.23 11.43
N TYR A 363 12.38 -0.68 11.02
CA TYR A 363 11.08 -1.32 11.09
C TYR A 363 10.21 -1.03 9.87
N ILE A 364 9.29 -1.94 9.59
CA ILE A 364 8.02 -1.60 8.93
C ILE A 364 6.97 -1.53 10.05
N ALA A 365 6.41 -0.37 10.24
CA ALA A 365 5.37 -0.10 11.23
C ALA A 365 4.00 0.01 10.54
N PHE A 366 2.96 -0.38 11.26
CA PHE A 366 1.57 -0.10 10.89
C PHE A 366 1.00 0.88 11.90
N SER A 367 0.41 1.96 11.40
CA SER A 367 -0.30 2.93 12.22
C SER A 367 -1.75 3.03 11.75
N ARG A 368 -2.67 3.18 12.70
CA ARG A 368 -4.09 3.39 12.44
C ARG A 368 -4.51 4.74 12.95
N VAL A 369 -5.19 5.52 12.12
CA VAL A 369 -5.70 6.86 12.45
C VAL A 369 -7.17 6.99 12.07
N ASP A 370 -7.91 7.80 12.79
CA ASP A 370 -9.31 8.11 12.50
C ASP A 370 -9.49 9.54 11.98
N LEU A 371 -10.70 9.85 11.55
CA LEU A 371 -11.02 11.19 11.05
C LEU A 371 -10.82 12.26 12.12
N SER A 372 -11.07 11.98 13.40
CA SER A 372 -10.93 12.96 14.48
C SER A 372 -9.46 13.32 14.72
N TRP A 373 -8.56 12.37 14.50
CA TRP A 373 -7.12 12.61 14.54
C TRP A 373 -6.64 13.39 13.30
N LEU A 374 -7.17 13.08 12.13
CA LEU A 374 -6.85 13.77 10.87
C LEU A 374 -7.33 15.21 10.88
N GLU A 375 -8.52 15.47 11.44
CA GLU A 375 -9.20 16.75 11.47
C GLU A 375 -9.52 17.15 12.92
N PRO A 376 -8.55 17.56 13.73
CA PRO A 376 -8.82 18.02 15.07
C PRO A 376 -9.71 19.29 15.02
N ARG A 377 -10.71 19.33 15.88
CA ARG A 377 -11.62 20.48 16.06
C ARG A 377 -10.90 21.72 16.58
#